data_6376873f3840e474c68135d740838045
#
_entry.id   6376873f3840e474c68135d740838045
#
_cell.length_a   1.000
_cell.length_b   1.000
_cell.length_c   1.000
_cell.angle_alpha   90.00
_cell.angle_beta   90.00
_cell.angle_gamma   90.00
#
_symmetry.space_group_name_H-M   'P 1'
#
loop_
_entity.id
_entity.type
_entity.pdbx_description
1 polymer ?
#
loop_
_entity_poly.entity_id
_entity_poly.type
_entity_poly.pdbx_seq_one_letter_code
_entity_poly.pdbx_strand_id
1 'polypeptide(L)'
;MDLHTLATTVARHPIALWLLGMTAGALLGSGALWALKTLRHRPSPVRHLLHAASATTVMLLSMAAAACALLAGGALMAELAEGWQRTGTWSRVDEGIAQQLRLHADMAALRWFGALTHLGDTAVLTTLTLAVTAALWWRRHRLLAVGWLVAMAGNGLLTKILKDVFARVRPEHVHGAAQADGFSFPSGHSSASMVAYAMLAYLAVRLLPRAWQVPAALARQ
;
A
#
# COMPACT_ATOMS: atom_id res chain seq x y z
N MET A 1 -1.56 -29.27 -3.12
CA MET A 1 -1.60 -28.80 -1.72
C MET A 1 -3.01 -28.32 -1.47
N ASP A 2 -3.75 -28.99 -0.56
CA ASP A 2 -5.15 -28.66 -0.33
C ASP A 2 -5.30 -27.32 0.37
N LEU A 3 -6.39 -26.59 0.05
CA LEU A 3 -6.71 -25.28 0.63
C LEU A 3 -6.71 -25.29 2.17
N HIS A 4 -7.13 -26.42 2.75
CA HIS A 4 -7.12 -26.62 4.19
C HIS A 4 -5.70 -26.64 4.77
N THR A 5 -4.76 -27.31 4.09
CA THR A 5 -3.35 -27.40 4.49
C THR A 5 -2.67 -26.02 4.40
N LEU A 6 -2.98 -25.25 3.36
CA LEU A 6 -2.51 -23.87 3.22
C LEU A 6 -3.03 -22.99 4.35
N ALA A 7 -4.33 -23.03 4.62
CA ALA A 7 -4.96 -22.22 5.65
C ALA A 7 -4.42 -22.52 7.04
N THR A 8 -4.21 -23.81 7.37
CA THR A 8 -3.62 -24.23 8.66
C THR A 8 -2.16 -23.79 8.80
N THR A 9 -1.36 -23.86 7.72
CA THR A 9 0.04 -23.41 7.72
C THR A 9 0.12 -21.90 7.95
N VAL A 10 -0.74 -21.13 7.28
CA VAL A 10 -0.83 -19.65 7.47
C VAL A 10 -1.22 -19.33 8.92
N ALA A 11 -2.19 -20.06 9.49
CA ALA A 11 -2.66 -19.83 10.85
C ALA A 11 -1.61 -20.17 11.92
N ARG A 12 -0.77 -21.18 11.69
CA ARG A 12 0.28 -21.59 12.64
C ARG A 12 1.53 -20.72 12.62
N HIS A 13 1.85 -20.10 11.48
CA HIS A 13 3.09 -19.34 11.32
C HIS A 13 2.87 -17.94 10.71
N PRO A 14 1.89 -17.14 11.22
CA PRO A 14 1.51 -15.89 10.58
C PRO A 14 2.65 -14.85 10.57
N ILE A 15 3.44 -14.76 11.64
CA ILE A 15 4.58 -13.82 11.74
C ILE A 15 5.69 -14.22 10.76
N ALA A 16 6.02 -15.51 10.67
CA ALA A 16 7.07 -15.98 9.77
C ALA A 16 6.69 -15.74 8.30
N LEU A 17 5.44 -16.02 7.92
CA LEU A 17 4.94 -15.76 6.56
C LEU A 17 4.87 -14.28 6.25
N TRP A 18 4.49 -13.45 7.21
CA TRP A 18 4.51 -11.99 7.05
C TRP A 18 5.94 -11.47 6.83
N LEU A 19 6.91 -11.90 7.64
CA LEU A 19 8.33 -11.54 7.48
C LEU A 19 8.88 -12.03 6.13
N LEU A 20 8.53 -13.24 5.71
CA LEU A 20 8.90 -13.77 4.39
C LEU A 20 8.32 -12.91 3.27
N GLY A 21 7.05 -12.52 3.36
CA GLY A 21 6.41 -11.63 2.41
C GLY A 21 7.08 -10.25 2.34
N MET A 22 7.40 -9.67 3.50
CA MET A 22 8.10 -8.37 3.57
C MET A 22 9.51 -8.43 2.99
N THR A 23 10.28 -9.49 3.29
CA THR A 23 11.62 -9.68 2.74
C THR A 23 11.58 -9.94 1.23
N ALA A 24 10.67 -10.78 0.76
CA ALA A 24 10.48 -11.01 -0.67
C ALA A 24 10.08 -9.72 -1.39
N GLY A 25 9.14 -8.94 -0.83
CA GLY A 25 8.74 -7.64 -1.37
C GLY A 25 9.90 -6.64 -1.43
N ALA A 26 10.72 -6.58 -0.37
CA ALA A 26 11.90 -5.73 -0.34
C ALA A 26 12.96 -6.14 -1.38
N LEU A 27 13.18 -7.45 -1.56
CA LEU A 27 14.10 -7.98 -2.57
C LEU A 27 13.60 -7.70 -3.99
N LEU A 28 12.31 -7.93 -4.25
CA LEU A 28 11.71 -7.62 -5.56
C LEU A 28 11.75 -6.12 -5.84
N GLY A 29 11.42 -5.28 -4.87
CA GLY A 29 11.47 -3.83 -5.00
C GLY A 29 12.90 -3.32 -5.26
N SER A 30 13.89 -3.81 -4.50
CA SER A 30 15.30 -3.45 -4.72
C SER A 30 15.83 -3.97 -6.06
N GLY A 31 15.44 -5.16 -6.47
CA GLY A 31 15.76 -5.73 -7.78
C GLY A 31 15.16 -4.91 -8.92
N ALA A 32 13.90 -4.50 -8.79
CA ALA A 32 13.23 -3.64 -9.76
C ALA A 32 13.92 -2.25 -9.87
N LEU A 33 14.26 -1.64 -8.73
CA LEU A 33 15.00 -0.37 -8.70
C LEU A 33 16.40 -0.51 -9.34
N TRP A 34 17.09 -1.60 -9.06
CA TRP A 34 18.39 -1.90 -9.68
C TRP A 34 18.25 -2.10 -11.20
N ALA A 35 17.24 -2.87 -11.63
CA ALA A 35 16.97 -3.07 -13.05
C ALA A 35 16.62 -1.75 -13.75
N LEU A 36 15.77 -0.91 -13.14
CA LEU A 36 15.46 0.43 -13.67
C LEU A 36 16.69 1.32 -13.75
N LYS A 37 17.59 1.25 -12.75
CA LYS A 37 18.86 1.99 -12.76
C LYS A 37 19.76 1.51 -13.89
N THR A 38 19.94 0.20 -14.07
CA THR A 38 20.77 -0.37 -15.14
C THR A 38 20.22 -0.06 -16.53
N LEU A 39 18.87 -0.11 -16.69
CA LEU A 39 18.21 0.27 -17.93
C LEU A 39 18.37 1.78 -18.23
N ARG A 40 18.38 2.63 -17.20
CA ARG A 40 18.64 4.08 -17.36
C ARG A 40 20.05 4.39 -17.87
N HIS A 41 21.03 3.54 -17.60
CA HIS A 41 22.42 3.72 -18.05
C HIS A 41 22.67 3.09 -19.44
N ARG A 42 21.75 2.28 -19.96
CA ARG A 42 21.88 1.76 -21.34
C ARG A 42 21.47 2.83 -22.35
N PRO A 43 22.23 3.02 -23.43
CA PRO A 43 21.79 3.86 -24.54
C PRO A 43 20.53 3.21 -25.15
N SER A 44 19.38 3.83 -24.96
CA SER A 44 18.13 3.35 -25.52
C SER A 44 17.60 4.37 -26.51
N PRO A 45 17.03 3.93 -27.67
CA PRO A 45 16.42 4.83 -28.64
C PRO A 45 15.28 5.66 -28.02
N VAL A 46 14.59 5.13 -27.00
CA VAL A 46 13.54 5.83 -26.25
C VAL A 46 14.09 7.06 -25.53
N ARG A 47 15.34 7.03 -25.05
CA ARG A 47 15.97 8.16 -24.37
C ARG A 47 16.24 9.31 -25.33
N HIS A 48 16.68 9.02 -26.55
CA HIS A 48 16.83 10.03 -27.60
C HIS A 48 15.51 10.69 -27.98
N LEU A 49 14.43 9.88 -28.09
CA LEU A 49 13.08 10.41 -28.33
C LEU A 49 12.57 11.27 -27.17
N LEU A 50 12.81 10.87 -25.91
CA LEU A 50 12.40 11.65 -24.74
C LEU A 50 13.23 12.94 -24.59
N HIS A 51 14.51 12.94 -24.96
CA HIS A 51 15.33 14.16 -24.97
C HIS A 51 14.97 15.12 -26.11
N ALA A 52 14.45 14.60 -27.22
CA ALA A 52 13.93 15.39 -28.34
C ALA A 52 12.49 15.88 -28.10
N ALA A 53 11.78 15.26 -27.14
CA ALA A 53 10.41 15.63 -26.81
C ALA A 53 10.37 16.91 -25.97
N SER A 54 9.39 17.79 -26.26
CA SER A 54 9.15 18.97 -25.45
C SER A 54 8.75 18.59 -24.01
N ALA A 55 9.00 19.48 -23.04
CA ALA A 55 8.58 19.28 -21.65
C ALA A 55 7.08 18.99 -21.54
N THR A 56 6.27 19.60 -22.41
CA THR A 56 4.82 19.38 -22.49
C THR A 56 4.51 17.94 -22.93
N THR A 57 5.23 17.42 -23.92
CA THR A 57 5.03 16.04 -24.40
C THR A 57 5.37 15.01 -23.30
N VAL A 58 6.47 15.20 -22.58
CA VAL A 58 6.86 14.34 -21.45
C VAL A 58 5.81 14.40 -20.35
N MET A 59 5.30 15.59 -20.04
CA MET A 59 4.23 15.76 -19.07
C MET A 59 2.94 15.03 -19.50
N LEU A 60 2.50 15.20 -20.73
CA LEU A 60 1.30 14.54 -21.26
C LEU A 60 1.45 13.00 -21.26
N LEU A 61 2.61 12.48 -21.67
CA LEU A 61 2.88 11.04 -21.63
C LEU A 61 2.88 10.50 -20.19
N SER A 62 3.45 11.25 -19.22
CA SER A 62 3.43 10.82 -17.82
C SER A 62 2.02 10.85 -17.23
N MET A 63 1.20 11.83 -17.59
CA MET A 63 -0.21 11.90 -17.19
C MET A 63 -1.02 10.76 -17.81
N ALA A 64 -0.82 10.46 -19.10
CA ALA A 64 -1.48 9.34 -19.77
C ALA A 64 -1.08 8.00 -19.14
N ALA A 65 0.21 7.79 -18.86
CA ALA A 65 0.68 6.57 -18.19
C ALA A 65 0.09 6.43 -16.77
N ALA A 66 0.00 7.53 -16.01
CA ALA A 66 -0.64 7.53 -14.70
C ALA A 66 -2.14 7.22 -14.80
N ALA A 67 -2.85 7.80 -15.77
CA ALA A 67 -4.26 7.52 -16.02
C ALA A 67 -4.49 6.05 -16.40
N CYS A 68 -3.65 5.49 -17.30
CA CYS A 68 -3.72 4.07 -17.65
C CYS A 68 -3.47 3.16 -16.42
N ALA A 69 -2.49 3.49 -15.58
CA ALA A 69 -2.22 2.74 -14.36
C ALA A 69 -3.40 2.79 -13.37
N LEU A 70 -4.04 3.95 -13.22
CA LEU A 70 -5.25 4.11 -12.40
C LEU A 70 -6.43 3.32 -12.94
N LEU A 71 -6.66 3.34 -14.26
CA LEU A 71 -7.74 2.59 -14.90
C LEU A 71 -7.50 1.07 -14.79
N ALA A 72 -6.27 0.61 -15.02
CA ALA A 72 -5.91 -0.80 -14.88
C ALA A 72 -6.04 -1.27 -13.42
N GLY A 73 -5.60 -0.46 -12.46
CA GLY A 73 -5.77 -0.73 -11.03
C GLY A 73 -7.24 -0.77 -10.62
N GLY A 74 -8.05 0.16 -11.14
CA GLY A 74 -9.51 0.19 -10.92
C GLY A 74 -10.22 -1.04 -11.51
N ALA A 75 -9.88 -1.43 -12.72
CA ALA A 75 -10.41 -2.63 -13.36
C ALA A 75 -10.06 -3.91 -12.58
N LEU A 76 -8.79 -4.04 -12.15
CA LEU A 76 -8.37 -5.16 -11.30
C LEU A 76 -9.12 -5.20 -9.98
N MET A 77 -9.35 -4.02 -9.35
CA MET A 77 -10.14 -3.92 -8.12
C MET A 77 -11.59 -4.32 -8.35
N ALA A 78 -12.18 -3.95 -9.49
CA ALA A 78 -13.55 -4.34 -9.84
C ALA A 78 -13.67 -5.85 -10.05
N GLU A 79 -12.75 -6.48 -10.77
CA GLU A 79 -12.70 -7.93 -10.94
C GLU A 79 -12.54 -8.69 -9.61
N LEU A 80 -11.66 -8.21 -8.74
CA LEU A 80 -11.49 -8.78 -7.41
C LEU A 80 -12.79 -8.65 -6.58
N ALA A 81 -13.45 -7.50 -6.64
CA ALA A 81 -14.70 -7.27 -5.92
C ALA A 81 -15.84 -8.16 -6.44
N GLU A 82 -15.97 -8.35 -7.76
CA GLU A 82 -16.95 -9.26 -8.35
C GLU A 82 -16.67 -10.73 -7.98
N GLY A 83 -15.41 -11.14 -7.96
CA GLY A 83 -15.03 -12.49 -7.53
C GLY A 83 -15.39 -12.80 -6.07
N TRP A 84 -15.50 -11.76 -5.23
CA TRP A 84 -15.92 -11.90 -3.83
C TRP A 84 -17.44 -11.81 -3.61
N GLN A 85 -18.17 -11.11 -4.46
CA GLN A 85 -19.64 -11.01 -4.35
C GLN A 85 -20.35 -12.27 -4.82
N ARG A 86 -19.78 -13.00 -5.76
CA ARG A 86 -20.26 -14.31 -6.18
C ARG A 86 -19.78 -15.32 -5.14
N THR A 87 -20.62 -16.31 -4.79
CA THR A 87 -20.30 -17.47 -3.95
C THR A 87 -19.15 -18.31 -4.52
N GLY A 88 -18.10 -17.64 -4.90
CA GLY A 88 -16.95 -18.14 -5.63
C GLY A 88 -15.90 -18.80 -4.74
N THR A 89 -14.93 -19.44 -5.37
CA THR A 89 -13.82 -20.13 -4.74
C THR A 89 -13.05 -19.22 -3.79
N TRP A 90 -12.87 -17.94 -4.13
CA TRP A 90 -12.12 -16.96 -3.34
C TRP A 90 -12.82 -16.58 -2.03
N SER A 91 -14.16 -16.46 -2.01
CA SER A 91 -14.90 -16.21 -0.78
C SER A 91 -14.75 -17.36 0.22
N ARG A 92 -14.81 -18.61 -0.29
CA ARG A 92 -14.62 -19.82 0.55
C ARG A 92 -13.20 -19.94 1.07
N VAL A 93 -12.20 -19.55 0.27
CA VAL A 93 -10.79 -19.51 0.69
C VAL A 93 -10.58 -18.50 1.82
N ASP A 94 -11.10 -17.28 1.63
CA ASP A 94 -11.01 -16.19 2.61
C ASP A 94 -11.67 -16.59 3.94
N GLU A 95 -12.85 -17.14 3.86
CA GLU A 95 -13.61 -17.62 5.03
C GLU A 95 -12.91 -18.80 5.72
N GLY A 96 -12.35 -19.73 4.96
CA GLY A 96 -11.55 -20.86 5.47
C GLY A 96 -10.29 -20.39 6.19
N ILE A 97 -9.54 -19.43 5.61
CA ILE A 97 -8.36 -18.85 6.26
C ILE A 97 -8.75 -18.09 7.53
N ALA A 98 -9.80 -17.29 7.49
CA ALA A 98 -10.29 -16.55 8.64
C ALA A 98 -10.69 -17.50 9.79
N GLN A 99 -11.36 -18.61 9.47
CA GLN A 99 -11.75 -19.62 10.45
C GLN A 99 -10.53 -20.33 11.06
N GLN A 100 -9.55 -20.70 10.23
CA GLN A 100 -8.33 -21.35 10.73
C GLN A 100 -7.49 -20.38 11.60
N LEU A 101 -7.42 -19.11 11.25
CA LEU A 101 -6.77 -18.09 12.09
C LEU A 101 -7.46 -17.97 13.45
N ARG A 102 -8.80 -18.00 13.50
CA ARG A 102 -9.54 -17.96 14.77
C ARG A 102 -9.23 -19.16 15.68
N LEU A 103 -9.04 -20.33 15.10
CA LEU A 103 -8.84 -21.57 15.84
C LEU A 103 -7.39 -21.81 16.29
N HIS A 104 -6.42 -21.31 15.50
CA HIS A 104 -5.02 -21.71 15.65
C HIS A 104 -4.04 -20.54 15.80
N ALA A 105 -4.49 -19.29 15.69
CA ALA A 105 -3.58 -18.16 15.82
C ALA A 105 -3.07 -18.02 17.27
N ASP A 106 -1.75 -17.93 17.42
CA ASP A 106 -1.12 -17.70 18.72
C ASP A 106 -1.47 -16.30 19.25
N MET A 107 -1.74 -16.21 20.55
CA MET A 107 -2.06 -14.96 21.24
C MET A 107 -0.92 -13.92 21.13
N ALA A 108 0.33 -14.37 21.05
CA ALA A 108 1.45 -13.46 20.82
C ALA A 108 1.39 -12.84 19.42
N ALA A 109 1.06 -13.62 18.40
CA ALA A 109 0.87 -13.14 17.03
C ALA A 109 -0.31 -12.14 16.95
N LEU A 110 -1.45 -12.46 17.59
CA LEU A 110 -2.61 -11.56 17.63
C LEU A 110 -2.29 -10.22 18.29
N ARG A 111 -1.57 -10.21 19.41
CA ARG A 111 -1.12 -8.98 20.09
C ARG A 111 -0.16 -8.18 19.22
N TRP A 112 0.78 -8.84 18.55
CA TRP A 112 1.76 -8.19 17.69
C TRP A 112 1.10 -7.52 16.47
N PHE A 113 0.24 -8.25 15.76
CA PHE A 113 -0.52 -7.69 14.63
C PHE A 113 -1.53 -6.63 15.09
N GLY A 114 -2.15 -6.82 16.27
CA GLY A 114 -3.00 -5.81 16.90
C GLY A 114 -2.24 -4.51 17.16
N ALA A 115 -1.04 -4.58 17.75
CA ALA A 115 -0.19 -3.41 17.95
C ALA A 115 0.24 -2.76 16.62
N LEU A 116 0.59 -3.57 15.62
CA LEU A 116 0.98 -3.07 14.30
C LEU A 116 -0.16 -2.37 13.59
N THR A 117 -1.39 -2.88 13.72
CA THR A 117 -2.56 -2.29 13.04
C THR A 117 -2.87 -0.88 13.55
N HIS A 118 -2.52 -0.54 14.80
CA HIS A 118 -2.70 0.81 15.33
C HIS A 118 -1.94 1.89 14.56
N LEU A 119 -0.85 1.52 13.86
CA LEU A 119 -0.15 2.44 12.96
C LEU A 119 -1.02 2.87 11.76
N GLY A 120 -2.05 2.11 11.45
CA GLY A 120 -3.05 2.41 10.41
C GLY A 120 -4.32 3.08 10.92
N ASP A 121 -4.44 3.29 12.24
CA ASP A 121 -5.64 3.89 12.83
C ASP A 121 -5.86 5.31 12.33
N THR A 122 -7.12 5.66 12.13
CA THR A 122 -7.52 7.00 11.66
C THR A 122 -6.95 8.11 12.55
N ALA A 123 -6.97 7.93 13.86
CA ALA A 123 -6.43 8.91 14.79
C ALA A 123 -4.91 9.10 14.63
N VAL A 124 -4.17 8.00 14.49
CA VAL A 124 -2.71 8.02 14.29
C VAL A 124 -2.35 8.69 12.97
N LEU A 125 -3.01 8.27 11.87
CA LEU A 125 -2.74 8.81 10.54
C LEU A 125 -3.20 10.27 10.40
N THR A 126 -4.28 10.67 11.08
CA THR A 126 -4.71 12.09 11.12
C THR A 126 -3.71 12.94 11.86
N THR A 127 -3.26 12.50 13.05
CA THR A 127 -2.23 13.20 13.82
C THR A 127 -0.93 13.32 13.02
N LEU A 128 -0.49 12.23 12.39
CA LEU A 128 0.67 12.22 11.51
C LEU A 128 0.50 13.20 10.34
N THR A 129 -0.69 13.22 9.73
CA THR A 129 -1.00 14.12 8.60
C THR A 129 -0.86 15.58 9.01
N LEU A 130 -1.43 15.94 10.15
CA LEU A 130 -1.35 17.30 10.68
C LEU A 130 0.08 17.69 11.06
N ALA A 131 0.80 16.80 11.75
CA ALA A 131 2.17 17.04 12.17
C ALA A 131 3.12 17.23 10.98
N VAL A 132 3.05 16.37 9.97
CA VAL A 132 3.87 16.48 8.75
C VAL A 132 3.52 17.74 7.98
N THR A 133 2.22 18.06 7.84
CA THR A 133 1.77 19.29 7.19
C THR A 133 2.33 20.53 7.87
N ALA A 134 2.22 20.60 9.21
CA ALA A 134 2.73 21.72 10.00
C ALA A 134 4.26 21.86 9.85
N ALA A 135 4.99 20.73 9.94
CA ALA A 135 6.44 20.72 9.79
C ALA A 135 6.89 21.20 8.40
N LEU A 136 6.23 20.70 7.32
CA LEU A 136 6.52 21.13 5.95
C LEU A 136 6.19 22.61 5.74
N TRP A 137 5.08 23.06 6.30
CA TRP A 137 4.66 24.47 6.21
C TRP A 137 5.63 25.41 6.93
N TRP A 138 6.02 25.06 8.12
CA TRP A 138 7.02 25.81 8.90
C TRP A 138 8.37 25.88 8.18
N ARG A 139 8.80 24.76 7.58
CA ARG A 139 10.03 24.71 6.77
C ARG A 139 9.91 25.37 5.39
N ARG A 140 8.82 26.05 5.11
CA ARG A 140 8.55 26.74 3.85
C ARG A 140 8.39 25.82 2.63
N HIS A 141 8.20 24.52 2.82
CA HIS A 141 7.93 23.55 1.75
C HIS A 141 6.43 23.45 1.42
N ARG A 142 5.79 24.59 1.11
CA ARG A 142 4.33 24.71 0.97
C ARG A 142 3.73 23.76 -0.07
N LEU A 143 4.39 23.59 -1.24
CA LEU A 143 3.92 22.67 -2.28
C LEU A 143 3.92 21.21 -1.81
N LEU A 144 4.94 20.81 -1.03
CA LEU A 144 4.98 19.45 -0.46
C LEU A 144 3.92 19.27 0.63
N ALA A 145 3.64 20.30 1.43
CA ALA A 145 2.57 20.28 2.42
C ALA A 145 1.19 20.11 1.76
N VAL A 146 0.92 20.87 0.70
CA VAL A 146 -0.32 20.73 -0.07
C VAL A 146 -0.42 19.36 -0.73
N GLY A 147 0.65 18.88 -1.39
CA GLY A 147 0.69 17.55 -2.01
C GLY A 147 0.45 16.43 -1.00
N TRP A 148 1.02 16.54 0.20
CA TRP A 148 0.78 15.61 1.31
C TRP A 148 -0.69 15.60 1.74
N LEU A 149 -1.30 16.78 1.97
CA LEU A 149 -2.71 16.91 2.35
C LEU A 149 -3.64 16.34 1.27
N VAL A 150 -3.38 16.67 0.01
CA VAL A 150 -4.19 16.18 -1.13
C VAL A 150 -4.09 14.66 -1.24
N ALA A 151 -2.90 14.07 -1.05
CA ALA A 151 -2.74 12.62 -1.08
C ALA A 151 -3.52 11.94 0.05
N MET A 152 -3.43 12.44 1.28
CA MET A 152 -4.10 11.84 2.44
C MET A 152 -5.62 12.04 2.39
N ALA A 153 -6.09 13.26 2.15
CA ALA A 153 -7.52 13.57 2.06
C ALA A 153 -8.16 12.89 0.83
N GLY A 154 -7.46 12.90 -0.31
CA GLY A 154 -7.91 12.24 -1.54
C GLY A 154 -8.04 10.72 -1.35
N ASN A 155 -7.08 10.08 -0.68
CA ASN A 155 -7.19 8.65 -0.34
C ASN A 155 -8.38 8.37 0.59
N GLY A 156 -8.61 9.21 1.60
CA GLY A 156 -9.75 9.07 2.49
C GLY A 156 -11.10 9.17 1.75
N LEU A 157 -11.23 10.17 0.88
CA LEU A 157 -12.42 10.36 0.05
C LEU A 157 -12.62 9.20 -0.93
N LEU A 158 -11.55 8.80 -1.63
CA LEU A 158 -11.59 7.69 -2.58
C LEU A 158 -11.99 6.38 -1.88
N THR A 159 -11.40 6.10 -0.72
CA THR A 159 -11.74 4.90 0.06
C THR A 159 -13.20 4.89 0.48
N LYS A 160 -13.75 6.05 0.88
CA LYS A 160 -15.16 6.18 1.24
C LYS A 160 -16.05 5.89 0.03
N ILE A 161 -15.78 6.54 -1.11
CA ILE A 161 -16.56 6.32 -2.35
C ILE A 161 -16.50 4.84 -2.77
N LEU A 162 -15.32 4.23 -2.78
CA LEU A 162 -15.16 2.83 -3.15
C LEU A 162 -15.89 1.88 -2.20
N LYS A 163 -15.93 2.18 -0.89
CA LYS A 163 -16.69 1.40 0.08
C LYS A 163 -18.19 1.45 -0.21
N ASP A 164 -18.70 2.61 -0.57
CA ASP A 164 -20.13 2.78 -0.92
C ASP A 164 -20.45 2.10 -2.26
N VAL A 165 -19.54 2.13 -3.22
CA VAL A 165 -19.69 1.44 -4.52
C VAL A 165 -19.69 -0.08 -4.37
N PHE A 166 -18.71 -0.63 -3.64
CA PHE A 166 -18.59 -2.08 -3.47
C PHE A 166 -19.54 -2.66 -2.43
N ALA A 167 -19.96 -1.87 -1.45
CA ALA A 167 -20.93 -2.19 -0.40
C ALA A 167 -20.75 -3.60 0.24
N ARG A 168 -19.49 -4.07 0.34
CA ARG A 168 -19.20 -5.41 0.88
C ARG A 168 -19.46 -5.44 2.38
N VAL A 169 -20.45 -6.24 2.79
CA VAL A 169 -20.78 -6.47 4.19
C VAL A 169 -19.61 -7.18 4.89
N ARG A 170 -19.34 -6.81 6.14
CA ARG A 170 -18.31 -7.50 6.95
C ARG A 170 -18.82 -8.86 7.40
N PRO A 171 -17.96 -9.91 7.41
CA PRO A 171 -18.25 -11.13 8.11
C PRO A 171 -18.49 -10.84 9.60
N GLU A 172 -19.46 -11.53 10.20
CA GLU A 172 -19.74 -11.39 11.63
C GLU A 172 -18.51 -11.80 12.45
N HIS A 173 -18.07 -10.91 13.33
CA HIS A 173 -16.88 -11.13 14.16
C HIS A 173 -17.32 -11.67 15.53
N VAL A 174 -17.07 -12.94 15.77
CA VAL A 174 -17.40 -13.61 17.05
C VAL A 174 -16.45 -13.21 18.18
N HIS A 175 -15.27 -12.65 17.89
CA HIS A 175 -14.27 -12.29 18.89
C HIS A 175 -13.97 -10.79 18.83
N GLY A 176 -14.59 -10.03 19.69
CA GLY A 176 -14.65 -8.57 19.79
C GLY A 176 -13.34 -7.78 19.95
N ALA A 177 -12.23 -8.22 19.35
CA ALA A 177 -10.94 -7.52 19.46
C ALA A 177 -10.85 -6.22 18.63
N ALA A 178 -11.66 -6.04 17.61
CA ALA A 178 -11.76 -4.78 16.87
C ALA A 178 -13.12 -4.70 16.17
N GLN A 179 -14.04 -3.93 16.72
CA GLN A 179 -15.27 -3.54 16.02
C GLN A 179 -14.92 -2.39 15.09
N ALA A 180 -15.08 -2.61 13.80
CA ALA A 180 -14.96 -1.57 12.80
C ALA A 180 -16.28 -1.47 12.05
N ASP A 181 -16.92 -0.31 12.14
CA ASP A 181 -18.19 -0.03 11.48
C ASP A 181 -18.05 0.12 9.95
N GLY A 182 -19.16 -0.14 9.23
CA GLY A 182 -19.29 0.07 7.79
C GLY A 182 -18.74 -1.07 6.93
N PHE A 183 -18.63 -0.81 5.62
CA PHE A 183 -18.25 -1.79 4.62
C PHE A 183 -16.80 -2.27 4.77
N SER A 184 -16.56 -3.55 4.42
CA SER A 184 -15.26 -4.21 4.62
C SER A 184 -14.24 -3.94 3.53
N PHE A 185 -14.67 -3.59 2.32
CA PHE A 185 -13.80 -3.42 1.16
C PHE A 185 -14.01 -2.07 0.46
N PRO A 186 -12.93 -1.41 0.03
CA PRO A 186 -11.54 -1.70 0.34
C PRO A 186 -11.14 -1.36 1.79
N SER A 187 -10.01 -1.93 2.26
CA SER A 187 -9.50 -1.66 3.61
C SER A 187 -8.97 -0.23 3.74
N GLY A 188 -9.60 0.58 4.59
CA GLY A 188 -9.16 1.94 4.88
C GLY A 188 -7.80 1.99 5.57
N HIS A 189 -7.53 1.09 6.53
CA HIS A 189 -6.24 0.99 7.21
C HIS A 189 -5.11 0.71 6.22
N SER A 190 -5.29 -0.26 5.33
CA SER A 190 -4.27 -0.65 4.35
C SER A 190 -3.98 0.46 3.35
N SER A 191 -5.03 1.06 2.76
CA SER A 191 -4.86 2.12 1.75
C SER A 191 -4.25 3.39 2.36
N ALA A 192 -4.74 3.82 3.52
CA ALA A 192 -4.25 5.02 4.18
C ALA A 192 -2.81 4.86 4.70
N SER A 193 -2.47 3.70 5.27
CA SER A 193 -1.09 3.38 5.67
C SER A 193 -0.15 3.37 4.47
N MET A 194 -0.55 2.74 3.37
CA MET A 194 0.27 2.69 2.17
C MET A 194 0.58 4.08 1.62
N VAL A 195 -0.44 4.94 1.51
CA VAL A 195 -0.26 6.32 1.04
C VAL A 195 0.61 7.12 2.03
N ALA A 196 0.32 7.05 3.34
CA ALA A 196 1.06 7.80 4.35
C ALA A 196 2.55 7.42 4.37
N TYR A 197 2.86 6.14 4.49
CA TYR A 197 4.24 5.69 4.63
C TYR A 197 5.03 5.77 3.31
N ALA A 198 4.40 5.55 2.16
CA ALA A 198 5.04 5.78 0.86
C ALA A 198 5.37 7.28 0.65
N MET A 199 4.44 8.17 1.01
CA MET A 199 4.69 9.61 0.94
C MET A 199 5.74 10.07 1.96
N LEU A 200 5.78 9.50 3.17
CA LEU A 200 6.86 9.77 4.13
C LEU A 200 8.22 9.34 3.60
N ALA A 201 8.30 8.16 2.99
CA ALA A 201 9.54 7.69 2.35
C ALA A 201 9.97 8.64 1.23
N TYR A 202 9.04 9.09 0.39
CA TYR A 202 9.31 10.10 -0.65
C TYR A 202 9.85 11.41 -0.04
N LEU A 203 9.20 11.93 1.00
CA LEU A 203 9.62 13.15 1.69
C LEU A 203 11.01 12.98 2.33
N ALA A 204 11.27 11.82 2.94
CA ALA A 204 12.57 11.50 3.51
C ALA A 204 13.69 11.52 2.46
N VAL A 205 13.47 10.86 1.31
CA VAL A 205 14.44 10.87 0.19
C VAL A 205 14.65 12.28 -0.35
N ARG A 206 13.61 13.12 -0.35
CA ARG A 206 13.69 14.46 -0.94
C ARG A 206 14.28 15.51 -0.01
N LEU A 207 14.05 15.39 1.29
CA LEU A 207 14.35 16.45 2.26
C LEU A 207 15.52 16.13 3.19
N LEU A 208 15.82 14.84 3.40
CA LEU A 208 16.93 14.45 4.25
C LEU A 208 18.29 14.63 3.53
N PRO A 209 19.35 15.04 4.26
CA PRO A 209 20.70 15.06 3.74
C PRO A 209 21.09 13.68 3.19
N ARG A 210 21.93 13.66 2.15
CA ARG A 210 22.36 12.40 1.50
C ARG A 210 22.95 11.37 2.47
N ALA A 211 23.55 11.82 3.57
CA ALA A 211 24.08 10.95 4.63
C ALA A 211 22.98 10.13 5.35
N TRP A 212 21.74 10.61 5.37
CA TRP A 212 20.58 9.96 6.01
C TRP A 212 19.65 9.29 5.00
N GLN A 213 19.89 9.46 3.71
CA GLN A 213 19.20 8.74 2.64
C GLN A 213 19.78 7.33 2.57
N VAL A 214 19.42 6.51 3.56
CA VAL A 214 19.85 5.11 3.66
C VAL A 214 19.16 4.28 2.60
N PRO A 215 19.82 3.34 2.05
CA PRO A 215 21.23 3.16 1.84
C PRO A 215 21.66 3.49 0.42
N ALA A 216 21.88 4.74 0.17
CA ALA A 216 22.56 5.14 -1.07
C ALA A 216 24.01 4.57 -1.15
N ALA A 217 24.51 3.98 -0.07
CA ALA A 217 25.79 3.28 -0.04
C ALA A 217 25.82 2.03 -0.93
N LEU A 218 24.69 1.33 -1.13
CA LEU A 218 24.56 0.25 -2.13
C LEU A 218 24.41 0.78 -3.57
N ALA A 219 24.32 2.08 -3.75
CA ALA A 219 24.11 2.72 -5.04
C ALA A 219 25.40 3.29 -5.66
N ARG A 220 26.56 3.13 -5.01
CA ARG A 220 27.86 3.71 -5.44
C ARG A 220 28.99 2.70 -5.55
N GLN A 221 28.71 1.40 -5.57
CA GLN A 221 29.69 0.41 -6.00
C GLN A 221 29.39 -0.07 -7.40
#